data_099c412dcacfee31923b9d9b40bb420f
#
_entry.id   099c412dcacfee31923b9d9b40bb420f
#
_cell.length_a   1.000
_cell.length_b   1.000
_cell.length_c   1.000
_cell.angle_alpha   90.00
_cell.angle_beta   90.00
_cell.angle_gamma   90.00
#
_symmetry.space_group_name_H-M   'P 1'
#
loop_
_entity.id
_entity.type
_entity.pdbx_description
1 polymer ?
#
loop_
_entity_poly.entity_id
_entity_poly.type
_entity_poly.pdbx_seq_one_letter_code
_entity_poly.pdbx_strand_id
1 'polypeptide(L)'
;MGPSDSPYTGGVFFVMIHFPPDYPFKPPKVQFQTKVRRKKTFFFLPLPFFLFAHLCFFLLLSGIPKPPSPPLPPPQVYHPNINSQGSICLDILKEQWSPALTLSKVLLSICSLLTDPNPDDPLVPEIAHIYKTDRARYEETAREWTRKYAMG
;
A
#
# COMPACT_ATOMS: atom_id res chain seq x y z
N MET A 1 -5.86 -0.12 12.28
CA MET A 1 -6.99 0.75 11.87
C MET A 1 -6.47 2.16 11.76
N GLY A 2 -7.04 2.97 10.86
CA GLY A 2 -6.70 4.38 10.73
C GLY A 2 -7.03 5.17 12.01
N PRO A 3 -6.24 6.23 12.33
CA PRO A 3 -6.48 7.07 13.51
C PRO A 3 -7.88 7.72 13.50
N SER A 4 -8.49 7.85 14.69
CA SER A 4 -9.87 8.40 14.83
C SER A 4 -10.00 9.85 14.34
N ASP A 5 -8.96 10.65 14.59
CA ASP A 5 -8.96 12.09 14.28
C ASP A 5 -8.31 12.41 12.93
N SER A 6 -8.41 11.48 11.97
CA SER A 6 -7.80 11.62 10.65
C SER A 6 -8.78 11.26 9.53
N PRO A 7 -8.53 11.66 8.28
CA PRO A 7 -9.33 11.24 7.13
C PRO A 7 -9.28 9.72 6.86
N TYR A 8 -8.47 9.00 7.59
CA TYR A 8 -8.29 7.54 7.49
C TYR A 8 -9.11 6.75 8.51
N THR A 9 -9.97 7.42 9.28
CA THR A 9 -10.85 6.81 10.29
C THR A 9 -11.66 5.66 9.72
N GLY A 10 -11.69 4.52 10.43
CA GLY A 10 -12.42 3.32 10.04
C GLY A 10 -11.72 2.49 8.96
N GLY A 11 -10.68 2.99 8.32
CA GLY A 11 -9.89 2.24 7.34
C GLY A 11 -9.03 1.15 7.99
N VAL A 12 -8.91 0.00 7.31
CA VAL A 12 -8.02 -1.09 7.70
C VAL A 12 -6.84 -1.12 6.73
N PHE A 13 -5.65 -0.78 7.22
CA PHE A 13 -4.45 -0.72 6.43
C PHE A 13 -3.52 -1.87 6.81
N PHE A 14 -3.07 -2.61 5.81
CA PHE A 14 -2.09 -3.68 6.02
C PHE A 14 -0.69 -3.09 5.87
N VAL A 15 0.16 -3.38 6.84
CA VAL A 15 1.55 -2.94 6.86
C VAL A 15 2.44 -4.17 6.81
N MET A 16 3.34 -4.22 5.84
CA MET A 16 4.38 -5.23 5.75
C MET A 16 5.63 -4.72 6.45
N ILE A 17 6.18 -5.54 7.33
CA ILE A 17 7.41 -5.23 8.05
C ILE A 17 8.43 -6.30 7.70
N HIS A 18 9.54 -5.88 7.13
CA HIS A 18 10.65 -6.75 6.77
C HIS A 18 11.88 -6.41 7.61
N PHE A 19 12.35 -7.36 8.38
CA PHE A 19 13.53 -7.20 9.23
C PHE A 19 14.78 -7.53 8.41
N PRO A 20 15.78 -6.61 8.34
CA PRO A 20 17.06 -6.92 7.73
C PRO A 20 17.87 -7.87 8.61
N PRO A 21 18.88 -8.57 8.05
CA PRO A 21 19.76 -9.45 8.83
C PRO A 21 20.47 -8.75 10.00
N ASP A 22 20.75 -7.46 9.84
CA ASP A 22 21.44 -6.63 10.83
C ASP A 22 20.46 -5.96 11.83
N TYR A 23 19.20 -6.38 11.88
CA TYR A 23 18.29 -5.89 12.91
C TYR A 23 18.76 -6.33 14.30
N PRO A 24 18.73 -5.48 15.35
CA PRO A 24 18.13 -4.14 15.43
C PRO A 24 19.08 -2.98 15.07
N PHE A 25 20.30 -3.24 14.61
CA PHE A 25 21.27 -2.18 14.28
C PHE A 25 20.87 -1.39 13.01
N LYS A 26 20.13 -2.02 12.11
CA LYS A 26 19.50 -1.36 10.97
C LYS A 26 17.98 -1.33 11.11
N PRO A 27 17.31 -0.29 10.61
CA PRO A 27 15.86 -0.19 10.69
C PRO A 27 15.15 -1.28 9.89
N PRO A 28 13.94 -1.71 10.30
CA PRO A 28 13.09 -2.55 9.48
C PRO A 28 12.56 -1.76 8.28
N LYS A 29 12.33 -2.44 7.17
CA LYS A 29 11.57 -1.86 6.04
C LYS A 29 10.09 -1.99 6.35
N VAL A 30 9.39 -0.86 6.35
CA VAL A 30 7.95 -0.79 6.63
C VAL A 30 7.25 -0.22 5.41
N GLN A 31 6.25 -0.92 4.91
CA GLN A 31 5.50 -0.52 3.72
C GLN A 31 4.02 -0.80 3.89
N PHE A 32 3.18 0.11 3.41
CA PHE A 32 1.76 -0.17 3.26
C PHE A 32 1.55 -1.19 2.15
N GLN A 33 0.78 -2.22 2.45
CA GLN A 33 0.48 -3.27 1.50
C GLN A 33 -0.84 -2.97 0.79
N THR A 34 -0.82 -2.99 -0.54
CA THR A 34 -2.04 -2.88 -1.33
C THR A 34 -2.88 -4.14 -1.14
N LYS A 35 -4.13 -3.98 -0.71
CA LYS A 35 -5.07 -5.09 -0.58
C LYS A 35 -5.38 -5.62 -1.99
N VAL A 36 -4.67 -6.66 -2.41
CA VAL A 36 -5.05 -7.36 -3.65
C VAL A 36 -6.39 -8.03 -3.39
N ARG A 37 -7.46 -7.39 -3.83
CA ARG A 37 -8.78 -8.01 -3.87
C ARG A 37 -8.70 -9.14 -4.91
N ARG A 38 -8.34 -10.36 -4.48
CA ARG A 38 -8.53 -11.54 -5.30
C ARG A 38 -10.04 -11.69 -5.50
N LYS A 39 -10.54 -11.15 -6.60
CA LYS A 39 -11.83 -11.59 -7.11
C LYS A 39 -11.66 -13.08 -7.34
N LYS A 40 -12.26 -13.91 -6.50
CA LYS A 40 -12.51 -15.32 -6.84
C LYS A 40 -13.50 -15.29 -7.98
N THR A 41 -13.00 -15.13 -9.19
CA THR A 41 -13.79 -15.40 -10.38
C THR A 41 -13.88 -16.93 -10.46
N PHE A 42 -14.91 -17.47 -9.83
CA PHE A 42 -15.33 -18.83 -10.08
C PHE A 42 -15.91 -18.84 -11.49
N PHE A 43 -15.06 -19.09 -12.45
CA PHE A 43 -15.51 -19.43 -13.79
C PHE A 43 -15.93 -20.90 -13.75
N PHE A 44 -17.19 -21.15 -13.39
CA PHE A 44 -17.82 -22.43 -13.58
C PHE A 44 -18.25 -22.51 -15.05
N LEU A 45 -17.35 -22.94 -15.92
CA LEU A 45 -17.72 -23.39 -17.25
C LEU A 45 -17.78 -24.94 -17.20
N PRO A 46 -18.94 -25.54 -17.40
CA PRO A 46 -19.03 -26.98 -17.65
C PRO A 46 -18.66 -27.25 -19.12
N LEU A 47 -17.37 -27.40 -19.39
CA LEU A 47 -16.90 -27.90 -20.68
C LEU A 47 -16.29 -29.29 -20.46
N PRO A 48 -16.55 -30.23 -21.37
CA PRO A 48 -16.12 -31.61 -21.21
C PRO A 48 -14.60 -31.70 -21.20
N PHE A 49 -14.11 -32.44 -20.23
CA PHE A 49 -12.71 -32.58 -19.81
C PHE A 49 -11.70 -32.93 -20.94
N PHE A 50 -12.17 -33.43 -22.07
CA PHE A 50 -11.32 -33.90 -23.17
C PHE A 50 -10.81 -32.78 -24.10
N LEU A 51 -11.53 -31.68 -24.22
CA LEU A 51 -11.07 -30.55 -25.08
C LEU A 51 -10.02 -29.67 -24.41
N PHE A 52 -9.98 -29.65 -23.07
CA PHE A 52 -9.10 -28.80 -22.31
C PHE A 52 -7.64 -29.28 -22.33
N ALA A 53 -7.41 -30.59 -22.38
CA ALA A 53 -6.05 -31.15 -22.40
C ALA A 53 -5.32 -30.85 -23.72
N HIS A 54 -6.03 -30.84 -24.86
CA HIS A 54 -5.42 -30.52 -26.16
C HIS A 54 -5.13 -29.01 -26.34
N LEU A 55 -6.00 -28.15 -25.82
CA LEU A 55 -5.81 -26.69 -25.90
C LEU A 55 -4.71 -26.22 -25.00
N CYS A 56 -4.55 -26.80 -23.79
CA CYS A 56 -3.47 -26.49 -22.87
C CYS A 56 -2.10 -26.92 -23.40
N PHE A 57 -2.03 -28.08 -24.08
CA PHE A 57 -0.79 -28.58 -24.67
C PHE A 57 -0.35 -27.75 -25.89
N PHE A 58 -1.29 -27.22 -26.67
CA PHE A 58 -1.01 -26.35 -27.81
C PHE A 58 -0.55 -24.94 -27.35
N LEU A 59 -1.09 -24.42 -26.25
CA LEU A 59 -0.71 -23.11 -25.68
C LEU A 59 0.67 -23.13 -25.00
N LEU A 60 1.13 -24.29 -24.52
CA LEU A 60 2.47 -24.44 -23.92
C LEU A 60 3.59 -24.44 -24.96
N LEU A 61 3.30 -24.84 -26.20
CA LEU A 61 4.29 -24.88 -27.29
C LEU A 61 4.39 -23.57 -28.09
N SER A 62 3.45 -22.66 -27.98
CA SER A 62 3.37 -21.47 -28.83
C SER A 62 4.00 -20.23 -28.24
N GLY A 63 4.97 -20.30 -27.35
CA GLY A 63 5.79 -19.13 -26.96
C GLY A 63 5.01 -17.80 -26.82
N ILE A 64 3.74 -17.84 -26.39
CA ILE A 64 2.92 -16.63 -26.25
C ILE A 64 3.55 -15.75 -25.18
N PRO A 65 3.96 -14.50 -25.51
CA PRO A 65 4.48 -13.59 -24.53
C PRO A 65 3.47 -13.44 -23.39
N LYS A 66 3.93 -13.65 -22.16
CA LYS A 66 3.10 -13.47 -20.97
C LYS A 66 2.39 -12.13 -21.05
N PRO A 67 1.06 -12.09 -20.94
CA PRO A 67 0.35 -10.80 -20.97
C PRO A 67 0.96 -9.84 -19.95
N PRO A 68 1.07 -8.56 -20.28
CA PRO A 68 1.61 -7.58 -19.34
C PRO A 68 0.83 -7.68 -18.04
N SER A 69 1.56 -7.72 -16.92
CA SER A 69 0.93 -7.75 -15.60
C SER A 69 -0.06 -6.58 -15.50
N PRO A 70 -1.27 -6.80 -14.99
CA PRO A 70 -2.23 -5.72 -14.82
C PRO A 70 -1.58 -4.59 -14.01
N PRO A 71 -1.87 -3.33 -14.33
CA PRO A 71 -1.32 -2.21 -13.59
C PRO A 71 -1.60 -2.42 -12.09
N LEU A 72 -0.57 -2.19 -11.28
CA LEU A 72 -0.69 -2.32 -9.83
C LEU A 72 -1.88 -1.44 -9.38
N PRO A 73 -2.75 -1.96 -8.52
CA PRO A 73 -3.83 -1.15 -7.99
C PRO A 73 -3.22 0.09 -7.31
N PRO A 74 -3.91 1.25 -7.38
CA PRO A 74 -3.42 2.49 -6.78
C PRO A 74 -3.16 2.29 -5.28
N PRO A 75 -2.25 3.07 -4.69
CA PRO A 75 -1.92 2.97 -3.28
C PRO A 75 -3.19 3.09 -2.43
N GLN A 76 -3.27 2.34 -1.35
CA GLN A 76 -4.43 2.36 -0.45
C GLN A 76 -4.54 3.65 0.36
N VAL A 77 -3.50 4.47 0.36
CA VAL A 77 -3.38 5.66 1.20
C VAL A 77 -3.05 6.86 0.32
N TYR A 78 -3.94 7.85 0.34
CA TYR A 78 -3.68 9.15 -0.28
C TYR A 78 -2.97 10.04 0.74
N HIS A 79 -1.63 10.16 0.64
CA HIS A 79 -0.82 10.81 1.67
C HIS A 79 0.49 11.38 1.08
N PRO A 80 0.94 12.59 1.47
CA PRO A 80 2.16 13.18 0.91
C PRO A 80 3.43 12.37 1.21
N ASN A 81 3.49 11.70 2.37
CA ASN A 81 4.67 10.94 2.79
C ASN A 81 4.58 9.43 2.50
N ILE A 82 3.60 9.00 1.71
CA ILE A 82 3.43 7.60 1.30
C ILE A 82 3.27 7.54 -0.21
N ASN A 83 4.18 6.82 -0.88
CA ASN A 83 4.16 6.73 -2.33
C ASN A 83 3.23 5.61 -2.85
N SER A 84 3.11 5.51 -4.18
CA SER A 84 2.30 4.49 -4.86
C SER A 84 2.75 3.05 -4.62
N GLN A 85 3.95 2.83 -4.12
CA GLN A 85 4.49 1.52 -3.77
C GLN A 85 4.25 1.17 -2.29
N GLY A 86 3.65 2.09 -1.51
CA GLY A 86 3.43 1.94 -0.08
C GLY A 86 4.64 2.28 0.78
N SER A 87 5.72 2.82 0.19
CA SER A 87 6.90 3.24 0.96
C SER A 87 6.58 4.49 1.78
N ILE A 88 7.10 4.54 2.99
CA ILE A 88 6.84 5.59 3.98
C ILE A 88 8.09 6.44 4.15
N CYS A 89 7.95 7.76 4.05
CA CYS A 89 8.97 8.69 4.47
C CYS A 89 8.80 9.00 5.96
N LEU A 90 9.64 8.41 6.78
CA LEU A 90 9.66 8.59 8.23
C LEU A 90 11.10 8.56 8.71
N ASP A 91 11.52 9.59 9.44
CA ASP A 91 12.89 9.80 9.90
C ASP A 91 13.41 8.68 10.82
N ILE A 92 12.55 8.17 11.72
CA ILE A 92 12.90 7.04 12.60
C ILE A 92 13.14 5.72 11.85
N LEU A 93 12.75 5.62 10.59
CA LEU A 93 13.05 4.49 9.71
C LEU A 93 14.29 4.72 8.85
N LYS A 94 14.95 5.88 9.01
CA LYS A 94 16.14 6.32 8.28
C LYS A 94 17.25 6.71 9.26
N GLU A 95 17.57 7.99 9.30
CA GLU A 95 18.71 8.57 10.05
C GLU A 95 18.49 8.61 11.57
N GLN A 96 17.23 8.71 12.00
CA GLN A 96 16.85 8.75 13.43
C GLN A 96 16.58 7.34 14.01
N TRP A 97 16.93 6.29 13.28
CA TRP A 97 16.81 4.94 13.79
C TRP A 97 17.73 4.70 14.99
N SER A 98 17.20 4.06 15.99
CA SER A 98 17.95 3.56 17.14
C SER A 98 17.52 2.14 17.50
N PRO A 99 18.45 1.24 17.88
CA PRO A 99 18.11 -0.11 18.36
C PRO A 99 17.19 -0.14 19.59
N ALA A 100 17.08 0.98 20.32
CA ALA A 100 16.14 1.14 21.44
C ALA A 100 14.69 1.40 21.01
N LEU A 101 14.44 1.65 19.72
CA LEU A 101 13.09 1.84 19.19
C LEU A 101 12.39 0.50 19.06
N THR A 102 11.28 0.38 19.79
CA THR A 102 10.40 -0.79 19.67
C THR A 102 9.50 -0.70 18.45
N LEU A 103 9.07 -1.82 17.93
CA LEU A 103 8.11 -1.87 16.83
C LEU A 103 6.81 -1.10 17.15
N SER A 104 6.36 -1.14 18.40
CA SER A 104 5.18 -0.38 18.85
C SER A 104 5.39 1.13 18.68
N LYS A 105 6.59 1.65 18.98
CA LYS A 105 6.92 3.07 18.76
C LYS A 105 6.93 3.41 17.27
N VAL A 106 7.46 2.52 16.43
CA VAL A 106 7.43 2.70 14.97
C VAL A 106 6.00 2.78 14.45
N LEU A 107 5.13 1.86 14.87
CA LEU A 107 3.72 1.87 14.47
C LEU A 107 2.99 3.10 14.98
N LEU A 108 3.27 3.55 16.20
CA LEU A 108 2.70 4.78 16.75
C LEU A 108 3.13 6.01 15.94
N SER A 109 4.40 6.08 15.54
CA SER A 109 4.90 7.18 14.68
C SER A 109 4.26 7.18 13.30
N ILE A 110 3.95 6.01 12.74
CA ILE A 110 3.19 5.90 11.49
C ILE A 110 1.75 6.40 11.69
N CYS A 111 1.10 6.07 12.81
CA CYS A 111 -0.23 6.61 13.14
C CYS A 111 -0.20 8.13 13.28
N SER A 112 0.82 8.68 13.94
CA SER A 112 1.03 10.13 14.09
C SER A 112 1.22 10.80 12.71
N LEU A 113 2.03 10.20 11.83
CA LEU A 113 2.25 10.69 10.47
C LEU A 113 0.95 10.72 9.64
N LEU A 114 0.07 9.73 9.82
CA LEU A 114 -1.24 9.72 9.15
C LEU A 114 -2.15 10.84 9.65
N THR A 115 -2.05 11.21 10.92
CA THR A 115 -2.84 12.31 11.50
C THR A 115 -2.26 13.67 11.10
N ASP A 116 -0.94 13.80 11.13
CA ASP A 116 -0.22 15.04 10.85
C ASP A 116 0.92 14.78 9.83
N PRO A 117 0.62 14.90 8.54
CA PRO A 117 1.59 14.75 7.47
C PRO A 117 2.73 15.79 7.54
N ASN A 118 3.92 15.37 7.10
CA ASN A 118 5.04 16.29 6.90
C ASN A 118 5.13 16.72 5.42
N PRO A 119 4.60 17.89 5.05
CA PRO A 119 4.60 18.36 3.67
C PRO A 119 5.94 18.94 3.20
N ASP A 120 6.95 19.05 4.08
CA ASP A 120 8.27 19.59 3.75
C ASP A 120 9.25 18.51 3.26
N ASP A 121 9.00 17.24 3.59
CA ASP A 121 9.74 16.08 3.05
C ASP A 121 8.78 15.08 2.40
N PRO A 122 8.13 15.44 1.28
CA PRO A 122 7.12 14.59 0.67
C PRO A 122 7.72 13.53 -0.26
N LEU A 123 7.11 12.34 -0.29
CA LEU A 123 7.32 11.36 -1.37
C LEU A 123 6.44 11.65 -2.59
N VAL A 124 5.34 12.41 -2.39
CA VAL A 124 4.40 12.78 -3.45
C VAL A 124 4.16 14.29 -3.39
N PRO A 125 4.98 15.09 -4.12
CA PRO A 125 4.93 16.56 -4.06
C PRO A 125 3.56 17.14 -4.43
N GLU A 126 2.85 16.52 -5.35
CA GLU A 126 1.51 16.95 -5.78
C GLU A 126 0.50 16.91 -4.62
N ILE A 127 0.53 15.84 -3.83
CA ILE A 127 -0.36 15.70 -2.66
C ILE A 127 0.08 16.68 -1.56
N ALA A 128 1.37 16.89 -1.37
CA ALA A 128 1.89 17.87 -0.40
C ALA A 128 1.46 19.29 -0.77
N HIS A 129 1.46 19.63 -2.06
CA HIS A 129 0.97 20.93 -2.52
C HIS A 129 -0.51 21.11 -2.18
N ILE A 130 -1.36 20.14 -2.49
CA ILE A 130 -2.80 20.19 -2.15
C ILE A 130 -2.99 20.28 -0.63
N TYR A 131 -2.21 19.54 0.15
CA TYR A 131 -2.25 19.61 1.61
C TYR A 131 -1.96 21.02 2.16
N LYS A 132 -1.02 21.75 1.54
CA LYS A 132 -0.63 23.11 1.93
C LYS A 132 -1.61 24.18 1.45
N THR A 133 -2.21 24.00 0.26
CA THR A 133 -3.00 25.04 -0.41
C THR A 133 -4.51 24.86 -0.24
N ASP A 134 -4.98 23.62 -0.15
CA ASP A 134 -6.41 23.27 -0.03
C ASP A 134 -6.60 22.05 0.88
N ARG A 135 -6.53 22.31 2.16
CA ARG A 135 -6.65 21.26 3.19
C ARG A 135 -7.96 20.51 3.13
N ALA A 136 -9.07 21.20 2.83
CA ALA A 136 -10.39 20.59 2.75
C ALA A 136 -10.46 19.56 1.61
N ARG A 137 -9.95 19.92 0.43
CA ARG A 137 -9.86 19.04 -0.73
C ARG A 137 -8.97 17.82 -0.45
N TYR A 138 -7.84 18.03 0.21
CA TYR A 138 -6.96 16.92 0.62
C TYR A 138 -7.71 15.92 1.50
N GLU A 139 -8.37 16.40 2.55
CA GLU A 139 -9.07 15.55 3.50
C GLU A 139 -10.25 14.80 2.86
N GLU A 140 -11.01 15.48 2.00
CA GLU A 140 -12.12 14.85 1.26
C GLU A 140 -11.59 13.71 0.37
N THR A 141 -10.56 13.98 -0.42
CA THR A 141 -9.93 12.97 -1.29
C THR A 141 -9.38 11.79 -0.47
N ALA A 142 -8.72 12.07 0.65
CA ALA A 142 -8.18 11.03 1.52
C ALA A 142 -9.29 10.15 2.14
N ARG A 143 -10.42 10.76 2.54
CA ARG A 143 -11.62 10.02 3.02
C ARG A 143 -12.25 9.16 1.92
N GLU A 144 -12.33 9.68 0.70
CA GLU A 144 -12.83 8.91 -0.45
C GLU A 144 -11.96 7.69 -0.75
N TRP A 145 -10.65 7.88 -0.75
CA TRP A 145 -9.70 6.79 -0.96
C TRP A 145 -9.77 5.76 0.16
N THR A 146 -9.89 6.19 1.40
CA THR A 146 -10.05 5.32 2.56
C THR A 146 -11.32 4.46 2.41
N ARG A 147 -12.46 5.06 2.07
CA ARG A 147 -13.71 4.33 1.81
C ARG A 147 -13.57 3.33 0.67
N LYS A 148 -12.93 3.74 -0.41
CA LYS A 148 -12.81 2.92 -1.63
C LYS A 148 -11.83 1.75 -1.49
N TYR A 149 -10.73 1.95 -0.79
CA TYR A 149 -9.61 1.00 -0.79
C TYR A 149 -9.34 0.34 0.57
N ALA A 150 -9.75 0.96 1.67
CA ALA A 150 -9.46 0.48 3.02
C ALA A 150 -10.68 0.04 3.83
N MET A 151 -11.90 0.38 3.38
CA MET A 151 -13.16 -0.08 3.97
C MET A 151 -13.82 -1.08 2.99
N GLY A 152 -13.35 -2.28 2.90
CA GLY A 152 -13.90 -3.24 1.94
C GLY A 152 -14.31 -4.55 2.55
#